data_9917917ecef18111b9b6c0a5570bb055
#
_entry.id   9917917ecef18111b9b6c0a5570bb055
#
_cell.length_a   1.000
_cell.length_b   1.000
_cell.length_c   1.000
_cell.angle_alpha   90.00
_cell.angle_beta   90.00
_cell.angle_gamma   90.00
#
_symmetry.space_group_name_H-M   'P 1'
#
loop_
_entity.id
_entity.type
_entity.pdbx_description
1 polymer ?
#
loop_
_entity_poly.entity_id
_entity_poly.type
_entity_poly.pdbx_seq_one_letter_code
_entity_poly.pdbx_strand_id
1 'polypeptide(L)'
;MRKILIIAALLATALQASAQGTVEDYKRAFSLGEKFSASKVYYSNVRPSWIGETHNFWYVRHTPEGDEYVLVNADKKTRKPLFDQAKFVKAVKETTGKELNPAKLNLGYLRVSDDLGTLTFIMDNHSWEYGIKKSTLKDLGQLPEREPQPH
;
A
#
# COMPACT_ATOMS: atom_id res chain seq x y z
N MET A 1 -41.23 55.40 -14.83
CA MET A 1 -41.31 53.97 -14.52
C MET A 1 -40.54 53.07 -15.49
N ARG A 2 -40.54 53.30 -16.79
CA ARG A 2 -39.78 52.46 -17.74
C ARG A 2 -38.25 52.50 -17.53
N LYS A 3 -37.69 53.62 -17.14
CA LYS A 3 -36.23 53.77 -16.89
C LYS A 3 -35.76 53.04 -15.63
N ILE A 4 -36.61 52.95 -14.61
CA ILE A 4 -36.31 52.21 -13.34
C ILE A 4 -36.32 50.70 -13.58
N LEU A 5 -37.23 50.19 -14.42
CA LEU A 5 -37.31 48.78 -14.78
C LEU A 5 -36.08 48.34 -15.61
N ILE A 6 -35.55 49.16 -16.46
CA ILE A 6 -34.35 48.89 -17.27
C ILE A 6 -33.09 48.81 -16.38
N ILE A 7 -33.00 49.70 -15.39
CA ILE A 7 -31.87 49.71 -14.42
C ILE A 7 -31.92 48.50 -13.53
N ALA A 8 -33.12 48.08 -13.07
CA ALA A 8 -33.27 46.87 -12.27
C ALA A 8 -32.92 45.59 -13.06
N ALA A 9 -33.26 45.51 -14.34
CA ALA A 9 -32.91 44.40 -15.21
C ALA A 9 -31.38 44.33 -15.48
N LEU A 10 -30.71 45.46 -15.62
CA LEU A 10 -29.23 45.52 -15.79
C LEU A 10 -28.49 45.15 -14.51
N LEU A 11 -29.00 45.49 -13.33
CA LEU A 11 -28.42 45.03 -12.04
C LEU A 11 -28.59 43.52 -11.80
N ALA A 12 -29.71 42.95 -12.23
CA ALA A 12 -29.95 41.51 -12.09
C ALA A 12 -29.01 40.66 -12.97
N THR A 13 -28.62 41.14 -14.13
CA THR A 13 -27.67 40.43 -15.01
C THR A 13 -26.22 40.56 -14.53
N ALA A 14 -25.84 41.59 -13.80
CA ALA A 14 -24.50 41.74 -13.23
C ALA A 14 -24.24 40.79 -12.05
N LEU A 15 -25.28 40.34 -11.36
CA LEU A 15 -25.16 39.37 -10.23
C LEU A 15 -24.98 37.92 -10.67
N GLN A 16 -25.24 37.59 -11.93
CA GLN A 16 -25.06 36.22 -12.43
C GLN A 16 -23.64 35.93 -12.92
N ALA A 17 -22.79 36.93 -13.11
CA ALA A 17 -21.42 36.77 -13.63
C ALA A 17 -20.40 36.32 -12.56
N SER A 18 -20.75 36.37 -11.28
CA SER A 18 -19.84 36.01 -10.17
C SER A 18 -19.95 34.55 -9.65
N ALA A 19 -20.84 33.75 -10.26
CA ALA A 19 -21.04 32.37 -9.84
C ALA A 19 -20.15 31.34 -10.58
N GLN A 20 -19.37 31.78 -11.56
CA GLN A 20 -18.44 30.88 -12.26
C GLN A 20 -17.02 31.12 -11.72
N GLY A 21 -16.46 30.08 -11.13
CA GLY A 21 -15.07 30.09 -10.67
C GLY A 21 -14.10 30.44 -11.79
N THR A 22 -13.01 31.16 -11.47
CA THR A 22 -11.98 31.54 -12.44
C THR A 22 -11.14 30.34 -12.86
N VAL A 23 -10.43 30.46 -13.97
CA VAL A 23 -9.47 29.43 -14.42
C VAL A 23 -8.39 29.18 -13.33
N GLU A 24 -8.01 30.23 -12.58
CA GLU A 24 -7.09 30.16 -11.47
C GLU A 24 -7.66 29.33 -10.31
N ASP A 25 -8.95 29.43 -10.04
CA ASP A 25 -9.62 28.62 -9.01
C ASP A 25 -9.63 27.13 -9.39
N TYR A 26 -9.87 26.81 -10.66
CA TYR A 26 -9.76 25.45 -11.16
C TYR A 26 -8.33 24.91 -11.10
N LYS A 27 -7.33 25.70 -11.51
CA LYS A 27 -5.92 25.30 -11.39
C LYS A 27 -5.50 25.08 -9.94
N ARG A 28 -5.98 25.91 -9.03
CA ARG A 28 -5.73 25.74 -7.59
C ARG A 28 -6.38 24.47 -7.05
N ALA A 29 -7.63 24.19 -7.43
CA ALA A 29 -8.32 22.96 -7.06
C ALA A 29 -7.60 21.70 -7.59
N PHE A 30 -7.15 21.73 -8.84
CA PHE A 30 -6.36 20.63 -9.44
C PHE A 30 -5.02 20.44 -8.73
N SER A 31 -4.29 21.51 -8.44
CA SER A 31 -2.99 21.41 -7.73
C SER A 31 -3.14 20.91 -6.30
N LEU A 32 -4.27 21.19 -5.66
CA LEU A 32 -4.60 20.62 -4.35
C LEU A 32 -4.90 19.11 -4.46
N GLY A 33 -5.63 18.70 -5.50
CA GLY A 33 -5.88 17.27 -5.77
C GLY A 33 -4.59 16.49 -5.94
N GLU A 34 -3.66 16.96 -6.76
CA GLU A 34 -2.36 16.29 -6.95
C GLU A 34 -1.49 16.29 -5.68
N LYS A 35 -1.46 17.40 -4.94
CA LYS A 35 -0.69 17.49 -3.69
C LYS A 35 -1.26 16.64 -2.56
N PHE A 36 -2.57 16.45 -2.53
CA PHE A 36 -3.23 15.66 -1.48
C PHE A 36 -3.38 14.19 -1.83
N SER A 37 -3.57 13.82 -3.09
CA SER A 37 -3.81 12.43 -3.49
C SER A 37 -2.53 11.62 -3.70
N ALA A 38 -1.46 12.22 -4.20
CA ALA A 38 -0.25 11.48 -4.59
C ALA A 38 0.76 11.28 -3.44
N SER A 39 0.78 12.14 -2.42
CA SER A 39 1.85 12.11 -1.41
C SER A 39 1.40 11.98 0.03
N LYS A 40 0.10 12.03 0.32
CA LYS A 40 -0.39 12.10 1.71
C LYS A 40 -1.50 11.11 2.08
N VAL A 41 -1.93 10.25 1.16
CA VAL A 41 -2.90 9.23 1.49
C VAL A 41 -2.16 7.96 1.92
N TYR A 42 -1.60 8.02 3.11
CA TYR A 42 -1.11 6.85 3.81
C TYR A 42 -2.32 6.09 4.38
N TYR A 43 -2.27 4.76 4.41
CA TYR A 43 -3.31 3.89 4.97
C TYR A 43 -4.61 3.74 4.14
N SER A 44 -4.65 4.23 2.91
CA SER A 44 -5.88 4.22 2.09
C SER A 44 -6.32 2.85 1.57
N ASN A 45 -5.42 1.88 1.58
CA ASN A 45 -5.71 0.56 1.01
C ASN A 45 -5.05 -0.56 1.82
N VAL A 46 -5.67 -0.92 2.92
CA VAL A 46 -5.26 -2.06 3.73
C VAL A 46 -6.02 -3.29 3.27
N ARG A 47 -5.31 -4.29 2.75
CA ARG A 47 -5.86 -5.59 2.35
C ARG A 47 -5.42 -6.65 3.36
N PRO A 48 -6.32 -7.11 4.24
CA PRO A 48 -6.00 -8.17 5.18
C PRO A 48 -5.87 -9.51 4.46
N SER A 49 -4.85 -10.26 4.83
CA SER A 49 -4.63 -11.65 4.38
C SER A 49 -4.77 -12.58 5.59
N TRP A 50 -5.81 -13.39 5.59
CA TRP A 50 -6.06 -14.36 6.65
C TRP A 50 -5.03 -15.49 6.62
N ILE A 51 -4.64 -15.97 7.79
CA ILE A 51 -3.66 -17.02 7.97
C ILE A 51 -4.40 -18.34 8.23
N GLY A 52 -4.51 -19.17 7.19
CA GLY A 52 -5.21 -20.44 7.26
C GLY A 52 -6.65 -20.29 7.77
N GLU A 53 -7.07 -21.18 8.62
CA GLU A 53 -8.37 -21.14 9.33
C GLU A 53 -8.25 -20.52 10.74
N THR A 54 -7.17 -19.79 11.01
CA THR A 54 -6.92 -19.14 12.29
C THR A 54 -7.63 -17.80 12.39
N HIS A 55 -7.70 -17.23 13.58
CA HIS A 55 -8.18 -15.87 13.82
C HIS A 55 -7.06 -14.82 13.71
N ASN A 56 -6.02 -15.15 12.96
CA ASN A 56 -4.91 -14.25 12.67
C ASN A 56 -4.99 -13.77 11.22
N PHE A 57 -4.62 -12.53 11.00
CA PHE A 57 -4.40 -11.99 9.66
C PHE A 57 -3.22 -11.03 9.67
N TRP A 58 -2.67 -10.78 8.50
CA TRP A 58 -1.62 -9.80 8.32
C TRP A 58 -1.98 -8.83 7.20
N TYR A 59 -1.36 -7.68 7.22
CA TYR A 59 -1.48 -6.68 6.16
C TYR A 59 -0.22 -5.85 6.07
N VAL A 60 -0.05 -5.15 4.94
CA VAL A 60 1.01 -4.18 4.76
C VAL A 60 0.44 -2.78 5.01
N ARG A 61 1.11 -2.04 5.85
CA ARG A 61 0.81 -0.65 6.15
C ARG A 61 1.87 0.24 5.49
N HIS A 62 1.42 1.12 4.59
CA HIS A 62 2.30 2.08 3.96
C HIS A 62 2.44 3.32 4.84
N THR A 63 3.65 3.63 5.27
CA THR A 63 3.97 4.80 6.10
C THR A 63 4.96 5.71 5.39
N PRO A 64 5.14 6.97 5.83
CA PRO A 64 6.19 7.85 5.29
C PRO A 64 7.60 7.27 5.40
N GLU A 65 7.85 6.45 6.41
CA GLU A 65 9.13 5.80 6.68
C GLU A 65 9.33 4.51 5.86
N GLY A 66 8.25 3.96 5.31
CA GLY A 66 8.27 2.74 4.51
C GLY A 66 7.12 1.80 4.80
N ASP A 67 7.22 0.60 4.25
CA ASP A 67 6.20 -0.44 4.39
C ASP A 67 6.43 -1.25 5.67
N GLU A 68 5.37 -1.46 6.43
CA GLU A 68 5.37 -2.26 7.64
C GLU A 68 4.43 -3.48 7.47
N TYR A 69 4.95 -4.65 7.73
CA TYR A 69 4.17 -5.89 7.77
C TYR A 69 3.62 -6.10 9.18
N VAL A 70 2.31 -6.10 9.31
CA VAL A 70 1.60 -6.12 10.60
C VAL A 70 0.81 -7.41 10.75
N LEU A 71 0.98 -8.08 11.89
CA LEU A 71 0.20 -9.24 12.30
C LEU A 71 -0.84 -8.82 13.32
N VAL A 72 -2.08 -9.25 13.10
CA VAL A 72 -3.20 -9.04 14.03
C VAL A 72 -3.75 -10.38 14.49
N ASN A 73 -3.95 -10.51 15.79
CA ASN A 73 -4.75 -11.57 16.37
C ASN A 73 -6.13 -11.01 16.73
N ALA A 74 -7.17 -11.48 16.03
CA ALA A 74 -8.52 -10.96 16.19
C ALA A 74 -9.12 -11.29 17.57
N ASP A 75 -8.84 -12.47 18.12
CA ASP A 75 -9.37 -12.90 19.42
C ASP A 75 -8.79 -12.08 20.57
N LYS A 76 -7.47 -11.94 20.56
CA LYS A 76 -6.74 -11.19 21.59
C LYS A 76 -6.75 -9.69 21.37
N LYS A 77 -7.26 -9.22 20.21
CA LYS A 77 -7.23 -7.81 19.79
C LYS A 77 -5.84 -7.20 19.87
N THR A 78 -4.81 -7.98 19.50
CA THR A 78 -3.41 -7.56 19.52
C THR A 78 -2.88 -7.30 18.13
N ARG A 79 -1.95 -6.37 18.05
CA ARG A 79 -1.25 -6.00 16.81
C ARG A 79 0.25 -5.91 17.10
N LYS A 80 1.04 -6.56 16.27
CA LYS A 80 2.50 -6.54 16.35
C LYS A 80 3.13 -6.66 14.97
N PRO A 81 4.44 -6.37 14.80
CA PRO A 81 5.12 -6.69 13.55
C PRO A 81 4.99 -8.17 13.21
N LEU A 82 4.73 -8.48 11.92
CA LEU A 82 4.67 -9.86 11.44
C LEU A 82 6.02 -10.56 11.59
N PHE A 83 7.10 -9.84 11.25
CA PHE A 83 8.48 -10.27 11.42
C PHE A 83 9.38 -9.02 11.55
N ASP A 84 10.62 -9.23 11.99
CA ASP A 84 11.63 -8.18 12.05
C ASP A 84 12.24 -8.00 10.63
N GLN A 85 11.89 -6.90 9.97
CA GLN A 85 12.30 -6.62 8.60
C GLN A 85 13.82 -6.42 8.47
N ALA A 86 14.48 -5.88 9.48
CA ALA A 86 15.92 -5.71 9.48
C ALA A 86 16.65 -7.06 9.59
N LYS A 87 16.21 -7.94 10.44
CA LYS A 87 16.74 -9.32 10.55
C LYS A 87 16.48 -10.12 9.29
N PHE A 88 15.32 -9.95 8.68
CA PHE A 88 14.98 -10.60 7.42
C PHE A 88 15.95 -10.19 6.29
N VAL A 89 16.18 -8.90 6.12
CA VAL A 89 17.11 -8.37 5.12
C VAL A 89 18.53 -8.86 5.35
N LYS A 90 18.96 -8.94 6.60
CA LYS A 90 20.26 -9.50 6.97
C LYS A 90 20.36 -10.98 6.58
N ALA A 91 19.35 -11.79 6.87
CA ALA A 91 19.32 -13.20 6.51
C ALA A 91 19.36 -13.40 4.97
N VAL A 92 18.64 -12.59 4.22
CA VAL A 92 18.67 -12.61 2.75
C VAL A 92 20.08 -12.28 2.23
N LYS A 93 20.72 -11.26 2.77
CA LYS A 93 22.08 -10.88 2.39
C LYS A 93 23.10 -11.97 2.69
N GLU A 94 23.02 -12.59 3.87
CA GLU A 94 23.94 -13.67 4.27
C GLU A 94 23.76 -14.94 3.42
N THR A 95 22.54 -15.23 2.98
CA THR A 95 22.22 -16.44 2.21
C THR A 95 22.41 -16.26 0.70
N THR A 96 22.02 -15.12 0.15
CA THR A 96 21.99 -14.88 -1.30
C THR A 96 22.97 -13.80 -1.78
N GLY A 97 23.54 -13.00 -0.88
CA GLY A 97 24.34 -11.83 -1.19
C GLY A 97 23.52 -10.61 -1.65
N LYS A 98 22.20 -10.74 -1.77
CA LYS A 98 21.31 -9.68 -2.24
C LYS A 98 21.00 -8.68 -1.13
N GLU A 99 21.17 -7.40 -1.41
CA GLU A 99 20.78 -6.33 -0.50
C GLU A 99 19.33 -5.89 -0.78
N LEU A 100 18.49 -5.97 0.24
CA LEU A 100 17.12 -5.49 0.21
C LEU A 100 16.96 -4.26 1.10
N ASN A 101 16.05 -3.37 0.71
CA ASN A 101 15.64 -2.26 1.56
C ASN A 101 14.55 -2.73 2.52
N PRO A 102 14.76 -2.74 3.84
CA PRO A 102 13.75 -3.18 4.81
C PRO A 102 12.46 -2.35 4.76
N ALA A 103 12.53 -1.10 4.30
CA ALA A 103 11.36 -0.24 4.14
C ALA A 103 10.55 -0.50 2.86
N LYS A 104 11.10 -1.25 1.90
CA LYS A 104 10.46 -1.55 0.61
C LYS A 104 10.74 -2.99 0.21
N LEU A 105 10.17 -3.92 0.93
CA LEU A 105 10.24 -5.33 0.59
C LEU A 105 9.20 -5.65 -0.48
N ASN A 106 9.63 -6.22 -1.59
CA ASN A 106 8.75 -6.72 -2.65
C ASN A 106 8.76 -8.25 -2.65
N LEU A 107 7.96 -8.82 -1.75
CA LEU A 107 7.84 -10.26 -1.57
C LEU A 107 6.60 -10.76 -2.32
N GLY A 108 6.82 -11.50 -3.40
CA GLY A 108 5.73 -12.11 -4.16
C GLY A 108 5.09 -13.27 -3.42
N TYR A 109 3.77 -13.39 -3.51
CA TYR A 109 3.00 -14.51 -2.96
C TYR A 109 3.33 -14.86 -1.50
N LEU A 110 3.52 -13.84 -0.67
CA LEU A 110 3.83 -14.02 0.75
C LEU A 110 2.72 -14.81 1.45
N ARG A 111 3.09 -15.89 2.10
CA ARG A 111 2.22 -16.71 2.96
C ARG A 111 2.85 -16.88 4.33
N VAL A 112 2.00 -16.96 5.32
CA VAL A 112 2.38 -17.19 6.71
C VAL A 112 1.85 -18.55 7.13
N SER A 113 2.68 -19.37 7.80
CA SER A 113 2.24 -20.65 8.36
C SER A 113 1.24 -20.44 9.50
N ASP A 114 0.35 -21.40 9.71
CA ASP A 114 -0.72 -21.34 10.73
C ASP A 114 -0.15 -21.17 12.15
N ASP A 115 1.01 -21.73 12.40
CA ASP A 115 1.75 -21.61 13.67
C ASP A 115 2.52 -20.28 13.83
N LEU A 116 2.46 -19.40 12.83
CA LEU A 116 3.18 -18.13 12.78
C LEU A 116 4.71 -18.26 12.86
N GLY A 117 5.23 -19.44 12.52
CA GLY A 117 6.66 -19.74 12.62
C GLY A 117 7.46 -19.46 11.37
N THR A 118 6.83 -19.55 10.20
CA THR A 118 7.50 -19.41 8.90
C THR A 118 6.75 -18.52 7.92
N LEU A 119 7.52 -17.87 7.05
CA LEU A 119 7.02 -17.16 5.88
C LEU A 119 7.48 -17.90 4.63
N THR A 120 6.60 -18.06 3.66
CA THR A 120 6.98 -18.49 2.31
C THR A 120 6.69 -17.40 1.31
N PHE A 121 7.60 -17.17 0.38
CA PHE A 121 7.48 -16.10 -0.61
C PHE A 121 8.30 -16.42 -1.87
N ILE A 122 8.07 -15.66 -2.91
CA ILE A 122 8.80 -15.76 -4.16
C ILE A 122 9.71 -14.54 -4.32
N MET A 123 10.97 -14.81 -4.61
CA MET A 123 11.97 -13.79 -4.91
C MET A 123 12.92 -14.34 -5.99
N ASP A 124 13.18 -13.55 -7.04
CA ASP A 124 14.08 -13.92 -8.15
C ASP A 124 13.77 -15.30 -8.78
N ASN A 125 12.48 -15.58 -9.01
CA ASN A 125 11.96 -16.83 -9.57
C ASN A 125 12.27 -18.09 -8.73
N HIS A 126 12.63 -17.92 -7.47
CA HIS A 126 12.77 -18.98 -6.49
C HIS A 126 11.71 -18.86 -5.39
N SER A 127 11.28 -20.00 -4.88
CA SER A 127 10.46 -20.07 -3.67
C SER A 127 11.38 -20.17 -2.46
N TRP A 128 11.08 -19.36 -1.44
CA TRP A 128 11.88 -19.24 -0.23
C TRP A 128 11.03 -19.48 1.02
N GLU A 129 11.67 -20.02 2.04
CA GLU A 129 11.09 -20.14 3.37
C GLU A 129 11.96 -19.41 4.39
N TYR A 130 11.34 -18.53 5.17
CA TYR A 130 12.02 -17.79 6.23
C TYR A 130 11.46 -18.17 7.58
N GLY A 131 12.33 -18.71 8.46
CA GLY A 131 11.99 -18.99 9.85
C GLY A 131 12.03 -17.75 10.72
N ILE A 132 10.88 -17.29 11.20
CA ILE A 132 10.76 -16.02 11.93
C ILE A 132 11.58 -16.02 13.21
N LYS A 133 11.50 -17.11 13.99
CA LYS A 133 12.19 -17.22 15.28
C LYS A 133 13.71 -17.38 15.14
N LYS A 134 14.13 -18.13 14.14
CA LYS A 134 15.55 -18.46 13.93
C LYS A 134 16.25 -17.47 12.99
N SER A 135 15.49 -16.60 12.33
CA SER A 135 15.98 -15.69 11.29
C SER A 135 16.80 -16.41 10.21
N THR A 136 16.33 -17.57 9.78
CA THR A 136 16.98 -18.42 8.79
C THR A 136 16.21 -18.43 7.47
N LEU A 137 16.92 -18.34 6.35
CA LEU A 137 16.37 -18.41 5.01
C LEU A 137 16.73 -19.73 4.35
N LYS A 138 15.74 -20.39 3.75
CA LYS A 138 15.91 -21.65 3.03
C LYS A 138 15.38 -21.52 1.61
N ASP A 139 16.18 -21.94 0.64
CA ASP A 139 15.76 -22.06 -0.77
C ASP A 139 14.92 -23.32 -0.97
N LEU A 140 13.69 -23.17 -1.43
CA LEU A 140 12.79 -24.27 -1.74
C LEU A 140 12.85 -24.70 -3.21
N GLY A 141 13.66 -24.01 -4.03
CA GLY A 141 13.88 -24.33 -5.42
C GLY A 141 13.31 -23.28 -6.39
N GLN A 142 13.72 -23.44 -7.63
CA GLN A 142 13.27 -22.59 -8.72
C GLN A 142 11.83 -22.91 -9.11
N LEU A 143 11.05 -21.88 -9.42
CA LEU A 143 9.70 -22.06 -9.93
C LEU A 143 9.77 -22.63 -11.36
N PRO A 144 8.85 -23.53 -11.74
CA PRO A 144 8.75 -24.00 -13.10
C PRO A 144 8.51 -22.81 -14.04
N GLU A 145 9.27 -22.79 -15.12
CA GLU A 145 9.07 -21.80 -16.18
C GLU A 145 7.65 -21.96 -16.73
N ARG A 146 6.88 -20.86 -16.73
CA ARG A 146 5.54 -20.90 -17.32
C ARG A 146 5.67 -21.08 -18.81
N GLU A 147 5.27 -22.24 -19.32
CA GLU A 147 5.11 -22.40 -20.76
C GLU A 147 4.16 -21.31 -21.27
N PRO A 148 4.53 -20.61 -22.35
CA PRO A 148 3.66 -19.63 -22.96
C PRO A 148 2.36 -20.33 -23.36
N GLN A 149 1.25 -19.93 -22.75
CA GLN A 149 -0.06 -20.43 -23.13
C GLN A 149 -0.33 -20.05 -24.60
N PRO A 150 -0.64 -21.01 -25.46
CA PRO A 150 -1.04 -20.69 -26.82
C PRO A 150 -2.33 -19.85 -26.77
N HIS A 151 -2.29 -18.71 -27.46
CA HIS A 151 -3.45 -17.82 -27.60
C HIS A 151 -4.51 -18.44 -28.51
#